data_ffcc61d460878192b5182c760eb526a9
#
_entry.id   ffcc61d460878192b5182c760eb526a9
#
_cell.length_a   1.000
_cell.length_b   1.000
_cell.length_c   1.000
_cell.angle_alpha   90.00
_cell.angle_beta   90.00
_cell.angle_gamma   90.00
#
_symmetry.space_group_name_H-M   'P 1'
#
loop_
_entity.id
_entity.type
_entity.pdbx_description
1 polymer ?
#
loop_
_entity_poly.entity_id
_entity_poly.type
_entity_poly.pdbx_seq_one_letter_code
_entity_poly.pdbx_strand_id
1 'polypeptide(L)'
;TVNVYGADWCGDCKRAKAALTQYGVAFVWHDIETEEGAEEKAIEISNQKHIPVVTFADNTFMVEPSATQIKAKLESLGILQ
;
A
#
# COMPACT_ATOMS: atom_id res chain seq x y z
N THR A 1 -9.34 5.59 -3.49
CA THR A 1 -9.01 4.16 -3.51
C THR A 1 -7.59 3.93 -3.01
N VAL A 2 -7.42 2.94 -2.16
CA VAL A 2 -6.10 2.55 -1.66
C VAL A 2 -5.56 1.44 -2.55
N ASN A 3 -4.32 1.59 -3.01
CA ASN A 3 -3.64 0.56 -3.80
C ASN A 3 -2.39 0.11 -3.06
N VAL A 4 -2.16 -1.21 -3.04
CA VAL A 4 -0.98 -1.79 -2.41
C VAL A 4 -0.20 -2.57 -3.48
N TYR A 5 1.03 -2.17 -3.71
CA TYR A 5 1.93 -2.82 -4.66
C TYR A 5 2.95 -3.63 -3.88
N GLY A 6 3.05 -4.91 -4.15
CA GLY A 6 3.98 -5.75 -3.40
C GLY A 6 4.07 -7.17 -3.94
N ALA A 7 4.54 -8.08 -3.10
CA ALA A 7 4.72 -9.48 -3.46
C ALA A 7 4.21 -10.39 -2.34
N ASP A 8 3.80 -11.60 -2.70
CA ASP A 8 3.22 -12.53 -1.73
C ASP A 8 4.23 -13.00 -0.68
N TRP A 9 5.51 -13.05 -1.04
CA TRP A 9 6.56 -13.49 -0.11
C TRP A 9 7.03 -12.38 0.84
N CYS A 10 6.60 -11.15 0.62
CA CYS A 10 7.04 -9.99 1.39
C CYS A 10 6.28 -9.88 2.71
N GLY A 11 6.96 -10.00 3.84
CA GLY A 11 6.34 -9.90 5.16
C GLY A 11 5.73 -8.53 5.42
N ASP A 12 6.41 -7.45 5.02
CA ASP A 12 5.89 -6.09 5.17
C ASP A 12 4.65 -5.85 4.32
N CYS A 13 4.58 -6.49 3.14
CA CYS A 13 3.40 -6.42 2.29
C CYS A 13 2.21 -7.11 2.95
N LYS A 14 2.45 -8.27 3.55
CA LYS A 14 1.41 -9.01 4.28
C LYS A 14 0.89 -8.19 5.45
N ARG A 15 1.79 -7.54 6.19
CA ARG A 15 1.41 -6.70 7.33
C ARG A 15 0.59 -5.49 6.88
N ALA A 16 0.95 -4.85 5.78
CA ALA A 16 0.19 -3.72 5.25
C ALA A 16 -1.22 -4.13 4.86
N LYS A 17 -1.35 -5.26 4.14
CA LYS A 17 -2.67 -5.78 3.75
C LYS A 17 -3.50 -6.15 4.97
N ALA A 18 -2.88 -6.78 5.96
CA ALA A 18 -3.56 -7.18 7.18
C ALA A 18 -4.06 -5.95 7.97
N ALA A 19 -3.24 -4.90 8.04
CA ALA A 19 -3.64 -3.67 8.72
C ALA A 19 -4.85 -3.02 8.05
N LEU A 20 -4.83 -2.89 6.73
CA LEU A 20 -5.94 -2.32 5.97
C LEU A 20 -7.22 -3.15 6.16
N THR A 21 -7.09 -4.47 6.13
CA THR A 21 -8.21 -5.38 6.36
C THR A 21 -8.77 -5.22 7.77
N GLN A 22 -7.89 -5.13 8.76
CA GLN A 22 -8.28 -4.97 10.17
C GLN A 22 -9.02 -3.63 10.37
N TYR A 23 -8.60 -2.58 9.68
CA TYR A 23 -9.24 -1.27 9.79
C TYR A 23 -10.52 -1.17 8.94
N GLY A 24 -10.89 -2.24 8.22
CA GLY A 24 -12.09 -2.26 7.39
C GLY A 24 -11.99 -1.42 6.13
N VAL A 25 -10.78 -1.19 5.65
CA VAL A 25 -10.54 -0.36 4.47
C VAL A 25 -10.30 -1.24 3.24
N ALA A 26 -11.11 -1.07 2.22
CA ALA A 26 -10.93 -1.79 0.97
C ALA A 26 -9.70 -1.27 0.23
N PHE A 27 -8.96 -2.18 -0.40
CA PHE A 27 -7.79 -1.83 -1.18
C PHE A 27 -7.68 -2.73 -2.40
N VAL A 28 -6.92 -2.30 -3.39
CA VAL A 28 -6.61 -3.11 -4.57
C VAL A 28 -5.18 -3.62 -4.41
N TRP A 29 -5.02 -4.93 -4.48
CA TRP A 29 -3.72 -5.58 -4.40
C TRP A 29 -3.11 -5.69 -5.80
N HIS A 30 -1.86 -5.24 -5.94
CA HIS A 30 -1.11 -5.35 -7.19
C HIS A 30 0.15 -6.16 -6.92
N ASP A 31 0.18 -7.38 -7.47
CA ASP A 31 1.34 -8.25 -7.33
C ASP A 31 2.35 -7.85 -8.40
N ILE A 32 3.49 -7.32 -7.97
CA ILE A 32 4.52 -6.81 -8.89
C ILE A 32 5.18 -7.92 -9.70
N GLU A 33 5.03 -9.17 -9.30
CA GLU A 33 5.63 -10.31 -10.00
C GLU A 33 4.72 -10.90 -11.07
N THR A 34 3.41 -10.72 -10.94
CA THR A 34 2.44 -11.35 -11.85
C THR A 34 1.57 -10.36 -12.62
N GLU A 35 1.32 -9.20 -12.06
CA GLU A 35 0.49 -8.19 -12.74
C GLU A 35 1.35 -7.36 -13.68
N GLU A 36 1.03 -7.42 -14.98
CA GLU A 36 1.78 -6.69 -16.00
C GLU A 36 1.76 -5.18 -15.69
N GLY A 37 2.95 -4.57 -15.67
CA GLY A 37 3.09 -3.13 -15.43
C GLY A 37 3.06 -2.71 -13.98
N ALA A 38 2.77 -3.62 -13.04
CA ALA A 38 2.67 -3.25 -11.62
C ALA A 38 4.01 -2.83 -11.02
N GLU A 39 5.09 -3.54 -11.35
CA GLU A 39 6.41 -3.19 -10.84
C GLU A 39 6.85 -1.82 -11.33
N GLU A 40 6.71 -1.57 -12.62
CA GLU A 40 7.05 -0.27 -13.22
C GLU A 40 6.23 0.85 -12.59
N LYS A 41 4.95 0.59 -12.35
CA LYS A 41 4.07 1.57 -11.72
C LYS A 41 4.50 1.90 -10.29
N ALA A 42 4.85 0.89 -9.51
CA ALA A 42 5.31 1.08 -8.14
C ALA A 42 6.60 1.90 -8.10
N ILE A 43 7.54 1.61 -9.00
CA ILE A 43 8.81 2.35 -9.10
C ILE A 43 8.55 3.79 -9.56
N GLU A 44 7.65 3.98 -10.52
CA GLU A 44 7.29 5.32 -11.00
C GLU A 44 6.73 6.19 -9.88
N ILE A 45 5.87 5.61 -9.04
CA ILE A 45 5.26 6.34 -7.93
C ILE A 45 6.29 6.69 -6.85
N SER A 46 7.13 5.73 -6.46
CA SER A 46 8.00 5.86 -5.29
C SER A 46 9.44 6.25 -5.61
N ASN A 47 9.87 6.13 -6.86
CA ASN A 47 11.25 6.31 -7.31
C ASN A 47 12.23 5.35 -6.65
N GLN A 48 11.75 4.19 -6.19
CA GLN A 48 12.61 3.19 -5.55
C GLN A 48 12.01 1.80 -5.73
N LYS A 49 12.83 0.77 -5.49
CA LYS A 49 12.41 -0.62 -5.70
C LYS A 49 11.92 -1.32 -4.44
N HIS A 50 11.72 -0.58 -3.36
CA HIS A 50 11.23 -1.15 -2.10
C HIS A 50 9.73 -1.38 -2.14
N ILE A 51 9.27 -2.44 -1.51
CA ILE A 51 7.85 -2.78 -1.37
C ILE A 51 7.53 -3.03 0.11
N PRO A 52 6.29 -2.86 0.53
CA PRO A 52 5.14 -2.43 -0.25
C PRO A 52 5.14 -0.94 -0.55
N VAL A 53 4.52 -0.56 -1.67
CA VAL A 53 4.16 0.84 -1.95
C VAL A 53 2.66 0.94 -1.78
N VAL A 54 2.22 1.81 -0.88
CA VAL A 54 0.79 2.01 -0.60
C VAL A 54 0.40 3.41 -1.06
N THR A 55 -0.58 3.49 -1.95
CA THR A 55 -1.05 4.78 -2.47
C THR A 55 -2.45 5.09 -1.95
N PHE A 56 -2.75 6.37 -1.82
CA PHE A 56 -4.01 6.85 -1.26
C PHE A 56 -4.74 7.74 -2.26
N ALA A 57 -6.02 8.00 -1.97
CA ALA A 57 -6.88 8.76 -2.87
C ALA A 57 -6.42 10.21 -3.09
N ASP A 58 -5.62 10.76 -2.19
CA ASP A 58 -5.07 12.12 -2.31
C ASP A 58 -3.77 12.18 -3.12
N ASN A 59 -3.43 11.09 -3.82
CA ASN A 59 -2.22 10.95 -4.63
C ASN A 59 -0.92 10.91 -3.82
N THR A 60 -1.00 10.70 -2.53
CA THR A 60 0.20 10.46 -1.70
C THR A 60 0.49 8.96 -1.64
N PHE A 61 1.71 8.63 -1.22
CA PHE A 61 2.14 7.24 -1.10
C PHE A 61 3.03 7.06 0.12
N MET A 62 3.16 5.81 0.55
CA MET A 62 4.10 5.40 1.60
C MET A 62 4.85 4.17 1.13
N VAL A 63 6.12 4.06 1.51
CA VAL A 63 6.97 2.89 1.22
C VAL A 63 7.27 2.20 2.52
N GLU A 64 6.99 0.90 2.59
CA GLU A 64 7.19 0.08 3.80
C GLU A 64 6.56 0.68 5.05
N PRO A 65 5.29 1.15 4.99
CA PRO A 65 4.69 1.79 6.15
C PRO A 65 4.38 0.77 7.25
N SER A 66 4.47 1.22 8.49
CA SER A 66 3.98 0.43 9.63
C SER A 66 2.44 0.52 9.70
N ALA A 67 1.83 -0.39 10.44
CA ALA A 67 0.38 -0.34 10.67
C ALA A 67 -0.04 0.99 11.30
N THR A 68 0.77 1.52 12.23
CA THR A 68 0.51 2.80 12.87
C THR A 68 0.54 3.96 11.88
N GLN A 69 1.49 3.94 10.94
CA GLN A 69 1.59 4.97 9.92
C GLN A 69 0.39 4.92 8.96
N ILE A 70 -0.04 3.72 8.58
CA ILE A 70 -1.22 3.53 7.74
C ILE A 70 -2.46 4.07 8.45
N LYS A 71 -2.61 3.73 9.73
CA LYS A 71 -3.75 4.20 10.54
C LYS A 71 -3.80 5.73 10.59
N ALA A 72 -2.66 6.36 10.89
CA ALA A 72 -2.58 7.82 10.98
C ALA A 72 -2.98 8.48 9.65
N LYS A 73 -2.53 7.90 8.53
CA LYS A 73 -2.87 8.43 7.20
C LYS A 73 -4.37 8.30 6.92
N LEU A 74 -4.95 7.15 7.25
CA LEU A 74 -6.38 6.92 7.06
C LEU A 74 -7.22 7.88 7.91
N GLU A 75 -6.77 8.15 9.12
CA GLU A 75 -7.43 9.13 10.00
C GLU A 75 -7.36 10.54 9.40
N SER A 76 -6.20 10.92 8.89
CA SER A 76 -6.02 12.24 8.28
C SER A 76 -6.88 12.44 7.04
N LEU A 77 -7.20 11.35 6.32
CA LEU A 77 -8.06 11.39 5.14
C LEU A 77 -9.55 11.30 5.48
N GLY A 78 -9.88 11.12 6.76
CA GLY A 78 -11.27 10.97 7.18
C GLY A 78 -11.89 9.61 6.85
N ILE A 79 -11.06 8.63 6.46
CA ILE A 79 -11.52 7.28 6.14
C ILE A 79 -11.73 6.48 7.43
N LEU A 80 -10.89 6.74 8.41
CA LEU A 80 -10.92 6.05 9.69
C LEU A 80 -11.05 7.08 10.82
N GLN A 81 -11.88 6.77 11.79
CA GLN A 81 -12.13 7.67 12.91
C GLN A 81 -11.40 7.27 14.18
#